data_285f525b50cd71b3c53dcafb9413903b
#
_entry.id   285f525b50cd71b3c53dcafb9413903b
#
_cell.length_a   1.000
_cell.length_b   1.000
_cell.length_c   1.000
_cell.angle_alpha   90.00
_cell.angle_beta   90.00
_cell.angle_gamma   90.00
#
_symmetry.space_group_name_H-M   'P 1'
#
loop_
_entity.id
_entity.type
_entity.pdbx_description
1 polymer ?
#
loop_
_entity_poly.entity_id
_entity_poly.type
_entity_poly.pdbx_seq_one_letter_code
_entity_poly.pdbx_strand_id
1 'polypeptide(L)'
;MVFVTGIIPHSPAEKAGIRSGDAILSVNGNEINDVLDYQFYTSEVALSLEVKRGDDTLRIFLGKGEYEDPGMEFCTYLMDDKRRCRNGCMFCFIDQNPKGMRETIYFKDDDERLSFLQGNYVTLTNLTEKEIDRIIKMRLSPVNISVHTVNPELRVKMMKNRFAGDVLSFIPRLNEGGIQINAQLVLCRGINDGAELERSLNELISYEHLESCACVPAGLTDHREGLYPLTPYDKESALETLDIINKYGDKTVEKFGMRKVFASDEFYLLAGLPIPNAEYYEDYPQIENGVGMLRSFEDEFLDELEYSDTCSGEKVYIATGKAAYPTIKKLTDKAKEKFENLDCTVFEIENRFFGKNITVSGLITGKDLMDQLAGKVEEGGYLLLPSNMFKADEEVFLDDVKLRQVRKNLKVKTIIAGKDGYELCQKVLLPS
;
A
#
# COMPACT_ATOMS: atom_id res chain seq x y z
N MET A 1 -3.79 -21.16 -19.71
CA MET A 1 -4.78 -20.91 -20.79
C MET A 1 -5.70 -19.78 -20.38
N VAL A 2 -5.72 -18.69 -21.14
CA VAL A 2 -6.48 -17.47 -20.81
C VAL A 2 -7.53 -17.19 -21.89
N PHE A 3 -8.75 -16.83 -21.48
CA PHE A 3 -9.88 -16.64 -22.39
C PHE A 3 -10.05 -15.18 -22.78
N VAL A 4 -10.12 -14.92 -24.08
CA VAL A 4 -10.40 -13.61 -24.67
C VAL A 4 -11.91 -13.32 -24.53
N THR A 5 -12.26 -12.23 -23.86
CA THR A 5 -13.66 -11.82 -23.66
C THR A 5 -14.11 -10.74 -24.63
N GLY A 6 -13.16 -9.95 -25.16
CA GLY A 6 -13.42 -8.89 -26.12
C GLY A 6 -12.19 -8.61 -27.00
N ILE A 7 -12.41 -7.88 -28.08
CA ILE A 7 -11.36 -7.41 -28.97
C ILE A 7 -11.57 -5.93 -29.22
N ILE A 8 -10.51 -5.15 -29.05
CA ILE A 8 -10.52 -3.71 -29.33
C ILE A 8 -10.64 -3.50 -30.86
N PRO A 9 -11.62 -2.72 -31.34
CA PRO A 9 -11.77 -2.45 -32.78
C PRO A 9 -10.50 -1.85 -33.39
N HIS A 10 -10.17 -2.32 -34.59
CA HIS A 10 -8.99 -1.91 -35.38
C HIS A 10 -7.64 -2.30 -34.78
N SER A 11 -7.62 -3.08 -33.70
CA SER A 11 -6.40 -3.58 -33.06
C SER A 11 -5.66 -4.61 -33.92
N PRO A 12 -4.38 -4.91 -33.57
CA PRO A 12 -3.63 -6.01 -34.18
C PRO A 12 -4.35 -7.36 -34.05
N ALA A 13 -4.99 -7.64 -32.90
CA ALA A 13 -5.72 -8.88 -32.67
C ALA A 13 -6.93 -9.04 -33.61
N GLU A 14 -7.72 -7.96 -33.81
CA GLU A 14 -8.83 -7.98 -34.76
C GLU A 14 -8.34 -8.26 -36.19
N LYS A 15 -7.28 -7.55 -36.63
CA LYS A 15 -6.69 -7.74 -37.96
C LYS A 15 -6.13 -9.14 -38.16
N ALA A 16 -5.59 -9.75 -37.10
CA ALA A 16 -5.11 -11.14 -37.12
C ALA A 16 -6.23 -12.19 -37.07
N GLY A 17 -7.48 -11.79 -36.82
CA GLY A 17 -8.65 -12.67 -36.79
C GLY A 17 -8.86 -13.40 -35.47
N ILE A 18 -8.31 -12.89 -34.37
CA ILE A 18 -8.64 -13.33 -33.00
C ILE A 18 -10.06 -12.87 -32.66
N ARG A 19 -10.78 -13.65 -31.88
CA ARG A 19 -12.21 -13.42 -31.57
C ARG A 19 -12.49 -13.58 -30.08
N SER A 20 -13.53 -12.92 -29.62
CA SER A 20 -14.11 -13.23 -28.29
C SER A 20 -14.49 -14.71 -28.22
N GLY A 21 -14.19 -15.37 -27.11
CA GLY A 21 -14.35 -16.80 -26.89
C GLY A 21 -13.11 -17.65 -27.27
N ASP A 22 -12.11 -17.08 -27.93
CA ASP A 22 -10.83 -17.76 -28.13
C ASP A 22 -10.07 -17.94 -26.81
N ALA A 23 -9.31 -19.02 -26.69
CA ALA A 23 -8.40 -19.21 -25.57
C ALA A 23 -6.96 -19.19 -26.06
N ILE A 24 -6.15 -18.30 -25.53
CA ILE A 24 -4.72 -18.22 -25.81
C ILE A 24 -4.02 -19.34 -25.04
N LEU A 25 -3.34 -20.23 -25.75
CA LEU A 25 -2.56 -21.33 -25.18
C LEU A 25 -1.10 -20.94 -25.03
N SER A 26 -0.51 -20.39 -26.09
CA SER A 26 0.89 -19.98 -26.09
C SER A 26 1.13 -18.77 -27.00
N VAL A 27 2.20 -18.03 -26.71
CA VAL A 27 2.77 -16.96 -27.55
C VAL A 27 4.23 -17.28 -27.78
N ASN A 28 4.64 -17.33 -29.05
CA ASN A 28 6.00 -17.69 -29.48
C ASN A 28 6.50 -19.00 -28.84
N GLY A 29 5.59 -19.98 -28.63
CA GLY A 29 5.86 -21.28 -28.02
C GLY A 29 5.95 -21.26 -26.49
N ASN A 30 5.70 -20.13 -25.84
CA ASN A 30 5.63 -20.03 -24.37
C ASN A 30 4.16 -20.06 -23.92
N GLU A 31 3.85 -20.91 -22.95
CA GLU A 31 2.53 -21.03 -22.38
C GLU A 31 2.09 -19.72 -21.69
N ILE A 32 0.82 -19.35 -21.86
CA ILE A 32 0.22 -18.19 -21.21
C ILE A 32 -0.74 -18.64 -20.12
N ASN A 33 -0.40 -18.33 -18.88
CA ASN A 33 -1.19 -18.70 -17.71
C ASN A 33 -1.91 -17.50 -17.07
N ASP A 34 -1.31 -16.33 -17.16
CA ASP A 34 -1.84 -15.10 -16.55
C ASP A 34 -1.29 -13.83 -17.23
N VAL A 35 -1.60 -12.69 -16.62
CA VAL A 35 -1.23 -11.36 -17.12
C VAL A 35 0.29 -11.15 -17.23
N LEU A 36 1.10 -11.74 -16.34
CA LEU A 36 2.56 -11.57 -16.40
C LEU A 36 3.15 -12.28 -17.60
N ASP A 37 2.73 -13.55 -17.87
CA ASP A 37 3.11 -14.26 -19.09
C ASP A 37 2.68 -13.48 -20.33
N TYR A 38 1.43 -13.02 -20.34
CA TYR A 38 0.86 -12.27 -21.44
C TYR A 38 1.68 -11.01 -21.75
N GLN A 39 1.90 -10.14 -20.77
CA GLN A 39 2.67 -8.91 -20.96
C GLN A 39 4.11 -9.17 -21.41
N PHE A 40 4.76 -10.15 -20.79
CA PHE A 40 6.14 -10.48 -21.13
C PHE A 40 6.28 -11.05 -22.55
N TYR A 41 5.49 -12.05 -22.92
CA TYR A 41 5.63 -12.72 -24.22
C TYR A 41 4.94 -11.99 -25.37
N THR A 42 4.08 -11.00 -25.11
CA THR A 42 3.52 -10.11 -26.14
C THR A 42 4.30 -8.81 -26.34
N SER A 43 5.43 -8.62 -25.67
CA SER A 43 6.29 -7.44 -25.85
C SER A 43 6.91 -7.35 -27.24
N GLU A 44 7.10 -8.48 -27.95
CA GLU A 44 7.66 -8.53 -29.29
C GLU A 44 6.70 -7.99 -30.35
N VAL A 45 7.25 -7.50 -31.48
CA VAL A 45 6.48 -6.94 -32.60
C VAL A 45 5.82 -8.00 -33.50
N ALA A 46 6.35 -9.22 -33.49
CA ALA A 46 5.84 -10.35 -34.27
C ALA A 46 5.53 -11.53 -33.35
N LEU A 47 4.25 -11.89 -33.29
CA LEU A 47 3.74 -12.89 -32.37
C LEU A 47 3.17 -14.09 -33.16
N SER A 48 3.54 -15.31 -32.75
CA SER A 48 2.91 -16.55 -33.18
C SER A 48 2.08 -17.09 -32.02
N LEU A 49 0.76 -16.93 -32.10
CA LEU A 49 -0.17 -17.38 -31.08
C LEU A 49 -0.71 -18.76 -31.42
N GLU A 50 -0.75 -19.64 -30.43
CA GLU A 50 -1.52 -20.87 -30.48
C GLU A 50 -2.83 -20.62 -29.72
N VAL A 51 -3.94 -20.74 -30.45
CA VAL A 51 -5.27 -20.32 -30.00
C VAL A 51 -6.23 -21.49 -30.10
N LYS A 52 -6.94 -21.81 -29.03
CA LYS A 52 -8.04 -22.76 -29.04
C LYS A 52 -9.34 -22.04 -29.33
N ARG A 53 -10.05 -22.47 -30.40
CA ARG A 53 -11.37 -21.98 -30.82
C ARG A 53 -12.34 -23.15 -30.92
N GLY A 54 -13.22 -23.32 -29.95
CA GLY A 54 -14.03 -24.53 -29.81
C GLY A 54 -13.15 -25.76 -29.64
N ASP A 55 -13.26 -26.75 -30.54
CA ASP A 55 -12.43 -27.96 -30.52
C ASP A 55 -11.13 -27.83 -31.34
N ASP A 56 -11.01 -26.77 -32.13
CA ASP A 56 -9.86 -26.57 -33.02
C ASP A 56 -8.72 -25.80 -32.29
N THR A 57 -7.49 -26.18 -32.65
CA THR A 57 -6.28 -25.42 -32.28
C THR A 57 -5.73 -24.73 -33.52
N LEU A 58 -5.67 -23.41 -33.48
CA LEU A 58 -5.24 -22.56 -34.61
C LEU A 58 -3.90 -21.92 -34.28
N ARG A 59 -3.08 -21.76 -35.29
CA ARG A 59 -1.88 -20.90 -35.22
C ARG A 59 -2.17 -19.59 -35.92
N ILE A 60 -2.12 -18.47 -35.18
CA ILE A 60 -2.41 -17.13 -35.67
C ILE A 60 -1.13 -16.30 -35.58
N PHE A 61 -0.79 -15.63 -36.67
CA PHE A 61 0.33 -14.67 -36.67
C PHE A 61 -0.22 -13.26 -36.53
N LEU A 62 0.32 -12.52 -35.57
CA LEU A 62 -0.05 -11.16 -35.24
C LEU A 62 1.19 -10.25 -35.31
N GLY A 63 1.15 -9.21 -36.12
CA GLY A 63 2.14 -8.15 -36.16
C GLY A 63 1.59 -6.91 -35.47
N LYS A 64 2.43 -6.25 -34.68
CA LYS A 64 2.08 -5.00 -33.98
C LYS A 64 3.25 -4.02 -33.98
N GLY A 65 2.97 -2.75 -33.67
CA GLY A 65 4.01 -1.76 -33.39
C GLY A 65 4.76 -2.05 -32.09
N GLU A 66 5.93 -1.48 -31.97
CA GLU A 66 6.67 -1.48 -30.70
C GLU A 66 5.82 -0.76 -29.63
N TYR A 67 5.65 -1.38 -28.46
CA TYR A 67 4.78 -0.91 -27.36
C TYR A 67 3.27 -0.86 -27.67
N GLU A 68 2.83 -1.26 -28.88
CA GLU A 68 1.39 -1.36 -29.19
C GLU A 68 0.78 -2.55 -28.45
N ASP A 69 -0.38 -2.34 -27.79
CA ASP A 69 -1.14 -3.43 -27.19
C ASP A 69 -1.75 -4.32 -28.28
N PRO A 70 -1.72 -5.65 -28.15
CA PRO A 70 -2.38 -6.54 -29.11
C PRO A 70 -3.88 -6.27 -29.28
N GLY A 71 -4.56 -5.75 -28.25
CA GLY A 71 -5.97 -5.38 -28.28
C GLY A 71 -6.91 -6.53 -27.93
N MET A 72 -6.49 -7.44 -27.07
CA MET A 72 -7.32 -8.50 -26.49
C MET A 72 -7.79 -8.09 -25.10
N GLU A 73 -9.09 -8.26 -24.83
CA GLU A 73 -9.67 -8.02 -23.52
C GLU A 73 -9.93 -9.35 -22.79
N PHE A 74 -9.81 -9.34 -21.47
CA PHE A 74 -9.94 -10.52 -20.61
C PHE A 74 -10.97 -10.28 -19.49
N CYS A 75 -11.45 -11.35 -18.84
CA CYS A 75 -12.49 -11.26 -17.81
C CYS A 75 -12.08 -10.42 -16.58
N THR A 76 -10.81 -10.42 -16.24
CA THR A 76 -10.20 -9.58 -15.21
C THR A 76 -8.85 -9.06 -15.71
N TYR A 77 -8.33 -8.01 -15.08
CA TYR A 77 -7.00 -7.50 -15.41
C TYR A 77 -5.86 -8.48 -15.08
N LEU A 78 -6.11 -9.50 -14.23
CA LEU A 78 -5.18 -10.60 -13.95
C LEU A 78 -5.34 -11.79 -14.89
N MET A 79 -6.41 -11.79 -15.72
CA MET A 79 -6.82 -12.86 -16.65
C MET A 79 -7.39 -14.10 -15.97
N ASP A 80 -7.38 -14.16 -14.64
CA ASP A 80 -8.00 -15.17 -13.80
C ASP A 80 -8.44 -14.59 -12.45
N ASP A 81 -8.75 -15.45 -11.47
CA ASP A 81 -9.13 -15.05 -10.12
C ASP A 81 -7.91 -14.66 -9.27
N LYS A 82 -8.09 -13.68 -8.37
CA LYS A 82 -7.08 -13.28 -7.38
C LYS A 82 -6.77 -14.42 -6.42
N ARG A 83 -5.49 -14.61 -6.12
CA ARG A 83 -5.01 -15.61 -5.16
C ARG A 83 -5.21 -15.09 -3.73
N ARG A 84 -5.85 -15.92 -2.90
CA ARG A 84 -6.11 -15.58 -1.49
C ARG A 84 -4.97 -16.02 -0.60
N CYS A 85 -4.65 -15.21 0.39
CA CYS A 85 -3.71 -15.55 1.46
C CYS A 85 -4.21 -16.75 2.28
N ARG A 86 -3.32 -17.71 2.52
CA ARG A 86 -3.60 -18.94 3.30
C ARG A 86 -3.04 -18.86 4.72
N ASN A 87 -2.48 -17.71 5.12
CA ASN A 87 -1.87 -17.51 6.42
C ASN A 87 -2.90 -17.12 7.49
N GLY A 88 -2.63 -17.50 8.72
CA GLY A 88 -3.38 -17.07 9.90
C GLY A 88 -2.53 -16.21 10.83
N CYS A 89 -1.87 -15.18 10.28
CA CYS A 89 -0.91 -14.36 11.00
C CYS A 89 -1.49 -13.80 12.30
N MET A 90 -0.73 -13.90 13.42
CA MET A 90 -1.17 -13.40 14.72
C MET A 90 -1.43 -11.89 14.77
N PHE A 91 -0.87 -11.15 13.80
CA PHE A 91 -0.98 -9.70 13.62
C PHE A 91 -1.86 -9.30 12.41
N CYS A 92 -2.52 -10.25 11.74
CA CYS A 92 -3.31 -9.95 10.54
C CYS A 92 -4.38 -8.91 10.83
N PHE A 93 -4.29 -7.75 10.15
CA PHE A 93 -5.26 -6.67 10.35
C PHE A 93 -6.66 -7.06 9.85
N ILE A 94 -6.74 -7.84 8.78
CA ILE A 94 -8.03 -8.31 8.23
C ILE A 94 -8.80 -9.18 9.23
N ASP A 95 -8.11 -9.98 10.04
CA ASP A 95 -8.76 -10.81 11.07
C ASP A 95 -9.29 -10.00 12.27
N GLN A 96 -8.92 -8.72 12.36
CA GLN A 96 -9.36 -7.79 13.38
C GLN A 96 -10.54 -6.92 12.91
N ASN A 97 -11.11 -7.15 11.75
CA ASN A 97 -12.30 -6.45 11.30
C ASN A 97 -13.55 -6.96 12.00
N PRO A 98 -14.47 -6.08 12.43
CA PRO A 98 -15.74 -6.50 13.01
C PRO A 98 -16.54 -7.35 12.03
N LYS A 99 -17.39 -8.25 12.55
CA LYS A 99 -18.28 -9.05 11.71
C LYS A 99 -19.40 -8.19 11.12
N GLY A 100 -19.86 -8.57 9.92
CA GLY A 100 -21.02 -7.94 9.27
C GLY A 100 -20.70 -6.70 8.42
N MET A 101 -19.43 -6.44 8.14
CA MET A 101 -19.02 -5.44 7.15
C MET A 101 -19.10 -6.01 5.73
N ARG A 102 -18.93 -5.15 4.71
CA ARG A 102 -18.91 -5.58 3.30
C ARG A 102 -17.82 -6.62 3.02
N GLU A 103 -18.08 -7.59 2.14
CA GLU A 103 -17.20 -8.73 1.87
C GLU A 103 -15.78 -8.34 1.44
N THR A 104 -15.64 -7.25 0.71
CA THR A 104 -14.34 -6.79 0.21
C THR A 104 -13.32 -6.50 1.31
N ILE A 105 -13.77 -6.16 2.53
CA ILE A 105 -12.90 -5.87 3.69
C ILE A 105 -12.25 -7.14 4.24
N TYR A 106 -12.86 -8.31 4.02
CA TYR A 106 -12.34 -9.59 4.52
C TYR A 106 -11.47 -10.34 3.50
N PHE A 107 -11.24 -9.73 2.34
CA PHE A 107 -10.36 -10.35 1.35
C PHE A 107 -8.90 -10.20 1.78
N LYS A 108 -8.24 -11.33 1.98
CA LYS A 108 -6.79 -11.40 2.25
C LYS A 108 -6.06 -11.65 0.95
N ASP A 109 -5.28 -10.69 0.52
CA ASP A 109 -4.44 -10.80 -0.66
C ASP A 109 -3.08 -11.45 -0.35
N ASP A 110 -2.60 -12.32 -1.25
CA ASP A 110 -1.24 -12.85 -1.29
C ASP A 110 -0.93 -13.34 -2.71
N ASP A 111 -1.16 -12.45 -3.68
CA ASP A 111 -1.03 -12.70 -5.11
C ASP A 111 0.24 -12.00 -5.63
N GLU A 112 1.23 -12.77 -6.04
CA GLU A 112 2.52 -12.22 -6.49
C GLU A 112 2.39 -11.30 -7.71
N ARG A 113 1.38 -11.50 -8.55
CA ARG A 113 1.14 -10.64 -9.71
C ARG A 113 0.84 -9.21 -9.27
N LEU A 114 0.13 -9.05 -8.15
CA LEU A 114 -0.15 -7.74 -7.57
C LEU A 114 1.10 -7.07 -6.97
N SER A 115 2.12 -7.85 -6.59
CA SER A 115 3.39 -7.27 -6.19
C SER A 115 4.04 -6.51 -7.36
N PHE A 116 4.06 -7.10 -8.55
CA PHE A 116 4.65 -6.48 -9.73
C PHE A 116 3.77 -5.40 -10.38
N LEU A 117 2.44 -5.54 -10.31
CA LEU A 117 1.50 -4.65 -10.98
C LEU A 117 1.04 -3.47 -10.12
N GLN A 118 1.01 -3.63 -8.80
CA GLN A 118 0.43 -2.66 -7.86
C GLN A 118 1.29 -2.38 -6.63
N GLY A 119 2.47 -3.04 -6.50
CA GLY A 119 3.34 -2.86 -5.34
C GLY A 119 2.89 -3.59 -4.07
N ASN A 120 1.93 -4.54 -4.15
CA ASN A 120 1.46 -5.28 -2.99
C ASN A 120 2.57 -6.16 -2.39
N TYR A 121 2.55 -6.31 -1.07
CA TYR A 121 3.48 -7.18 -0.35
C TYR A 121 2.96 -8.61 -0.29
N VAL A 122 3.80 -9.57 -0.68
CA VAL A 122 3.48 -11.01 -0.67
C VAL A 122 4.30 -11.76 0.36
N THR A 123 3.74 -12.84 0.88
CA THR A 123 4.38 -13.64 1.92
C THR A 123 5.29 -14.75 1.37
N LEU A 124 5.29 -14.97 0.08
CA LEU A 124 5.88 -16.09 -0.65
C LEU A 124 5.25 -17.47 -0.33
N THR A 125 4.33 -17.57 0.64
CA THR A 125 3.77 -18.88 1.07
C THR A 125 2.81 -19.50 0.06
N ASN A 126 2.35 -18.72 -0.91
CA ASN A 126 1.54 -19.17 -2.03
C ASN A 126 2.38 -19.60 -3.25
N LEU A 127 3.68 -19.26 -3.27
CA LEU A 127 4.56 -19.53 -4.41
C LEU A 127 5.17 -20.93 -4.37
N THR A 128 5.39 -21.46 -5.55
CA THR A 128 6.13 -22.70 -5.81
C THR A 128 7.51 -22.41 -6.38
N GLU A 129 8.39 -23.42 -6.40
CA GLU A 129 9.70 -23.36 -7.05
C GLU A 129 9.62 -22.87 -8.51
N LYS A 130 8.60 -23.34 -9.25
CA LYS A 130 8.39 -22.95 -10.65
C LYS A 130 8.07 -21.47 -10.81
N GLU A 131 7.31 -20.91 -9.86
CA GLU A 131 6.96 -19.49 -9.87
C GLU A 131 8.17 -18.62 -9.53
N ILE A 132 9.04 -19.06 -8.63
CA ILE A 132 10.32 -18.41 -8.37
C ILE A 132 11.23 -18.45 -9.60
N ASP A 133 11.37 -19.62 -10.25
CA ASP A 133 12.14 -19.74 -11.50
C ASP A 133 11.59 -18.84 -12.61
N ARG A 134 10.27 -18.72 -12.68
CA ARG A 134 9.58 -17.81 -13.62
C ARG A 134 9.92 -16.34 -13.35
N ILE A 135 9.83 -15.89 -12.09
CA ILE A 135 10.17 -14.53 -11.68
C ILE A 135 11.61 -14.20 -12.09
N ILE A 136 12.55 -15.10 -11.80
CA ILE A 136 13.96 -14.93 -12.15
C ILE A 136 14.16 -14.90 -13.66
N LYS A 137 13.57 -15.87 -14.41
CA LYS A 137 13.67 -15.96 -15.87
C LYS A 137 13.16 -14.70 -16.56
N MET A 138 12.04 -14.15 -16.08
CA MET A 138 11.41 -12.97 -16.66
C MET A 138 11.97 -11.66 -16.09
N ARG A 139 12.90 -11.74 -15.13
CA ARG A 139 13.48 -10.59 -14.42
C ARG A 139 12.42 -9.64 -13.86
N LEU A 140 11.35 -10.21 -13.27
CA LEU A 140 10.28 -9.43 -12.66
C LEU A 140 10.80 -8.79 -11.37
N SER A 141 10.91 -7.47 -11.36
CA SER A 141 11.58 -6.70 -10.31
C SER A 141 10.97 -5.30 -10.20
N PRO A 142 10.87 -4.70 -9.00
CA PRO A 142 11.13 -5.32 -7.70
C PRO A 142 10.02 -6.27 -7.25
N VAL A 143 10.33 -7.18 -6.32
CA VAL A 143 9.35 -7.98 -5.58
C VAL A 143 9.22 -7.44 -4.15
N ASN A 144 8.00 -7.22 -3.70
CA ASN A 144 7.71 -6.73 -2.35
C ASN A 144 7.36 -7.90 -1.43
N ILE A 145 8.19 -8.16 -0.41
CA ILE A 145 8.10 -9.35 0.43
C ILE A 145 7.77 -9.01 1.88
N SER A 146 6.67 -9.56 2.39
CA SER A 146 6.35 -9.60 3.82
C SER A 146 7.20 -10.66 4.52
N VAL A 147 8.38 -10.26 5.01
CA VAL A 147 9.35 -11.16 5.65
C VAL A 147 9.00 -11.44 7.11
N HIS A 148 8.77 -10.40 7.88
CA HIS A 148 8.47 -10.33 9.32
C HIS A 148 9.60 -10.83 10.23
N THR A 149 10.26 -11.93 9.89
CA THR A 149 11.46 -12.47 10.54
C THR A 149 12.15 -13.48 9.60
N VAL A 150 13.47 -13.56 9.68
CA VAL A 150 14.28 -14.59 8.97
C VAL A 150 14.43 -15.88 9.79
N ASN A 151 13.90 -15.93 11.02
CA ASN A 151 13.86 -17.13 11.84
C ASN A 151 12.72 -18.05 11.38
N PRO A 152 13.03 -19.25 10.78
CA PRO A 152 12.00 -20.10 10.20
C PRO A 152 10.94 -20.57 11.20
N GLU A 153 11.38 -20.96 12.40
CA GLU A 153 10.47 -21.45 13.45
C GLU A 153 9.55 -20.34 13.96
N LEU A 154 10.12 -19.16 14.19
CA LEU A 154 9.35 -18.00 14.61
C LEU A 154 8.36 -17.57 13.52
N ARG A 155 8.77 -17.59 12.26
CA ARG A 155 7.89 -17.23 11.14
C ARG A 155 6.69 -18.18 11.02
N VAL A 156 6.91 -19.49 11.16
CA VAL A 156 5.83 -20.49 11.23
C VAL A 156 4.86 -20.17 12.37
N LYS A 157 5.37 -19.83 13.55
CA LYS A 157 4.53 -19.44 14.70
C LYS A 157 3.75 -18.16 14.45
N MET A 158 4.40 -17.12 13.90
CA MET A 158 3.79 -15.82 13.65
C MET A 158 2.70 -15.88 12.58
N MET A 159 2.93 -16.64 11.51
CA MET A 159 2.02 -16.73 10.38
C MET A 159 1.02 -17.88 10.48
N LYS A 160 1.16 -18.76 11.50
CA LYS A 160 0.34 -19.98 11.65
C LYS A 160 0.27 -20.82 10.37
N ASN A 161 1.37 -20.89 9.64
CA ASN A 161 1.52 -21.64 8.41
C ASN A 161 2.81 -22.45 8.46
N ARG A 162 2.69 -23.79 8.40
CA ARG A 162 3.83 -24.71 8.52
C ARG A 162 4.90 -24.52 7.43
N PHE A 163 4.54 -23.96 6.29
CA PHE A 163 5.44 -23.73 5.16
C PHE A 163 6.14 -22.36 5.22
N ALA A 164 5.72 -21.49 6.15
CA ALA A 164 6.24 -20.11 6.21
C ALA A 164 7.74 -20.02 6.50
N GLY A 165 8.30 -21.04 7.17
CA GLY A 165 9.75 -21.15 7.40
C GLY A 165 10.50 -21.55 6.15
N ASP A 166 10.00 -22.57 5.44
CA ASP A 166 10.68 -23.16 4.28
C ASP A 166 10.85 -22.16 3.12
N VAL A 167 9.83 -21.35 2.88
CA VAL A 167 9.83 -20.37 1.78
C VAL A 167 10.79 -19.19 2.00
N LEU A 168 11.38 -19.04 3.18
CA LEU A 168 12.46 -18.08 3.38
C LEU A 168 13.66 -18.38 2.46
N SER A 169 13.86 -19.64 2.06
CA SER A 169 14.87 -20.04 1.08
C SER A 169 14.70 -19.42 -0.30
N PHE A 170 13.53 -18.87 -0.61
CA PHE A 170 13.28 -18.19 -1.86
C PHE A 170 13.95 -16.80 -1.93
N ILE A 171 14.14 -16.14 -0.78
CA ILE A 171 14.74 -14.80 -0.71
C ILE A 171 16.19 -14.81 -1.24
N PRO A 172 17.13 -15.64 -0.75
CA PRO A 172 18.47 -15.71 -1.32
C PRO A 172 18.46 -16.12 -2.80
N ARG A 173 17.56 -17.00 -3.25
CA ARG A 173 17.46 -17.36 -4.66
C ARG A 173 17.04 -16.19 -5.57
N LEU A 174 16.07 -15.38 -5.12
CA LEU A 174 15.68 -14.16 -5.81
C LEU A 174 16.85 -13.18 -5.88
N ASN A 175 17.57 -12.99 -4.77
CA ASN A 175 18.78 -12.17 -4.72
C ASN A 175 19.87 -12.68 -5.69
N GLU A 176 20.19 -13.98 -5.66
CA GLU A 176 21.16 -14.61 -6.59
C GLU A 176 20.72 -14.50 -8.04
N GLY A 177 19.41 -14.50 -8.29
CA GLY A 177 18.79 -14.27 -9.61
C GLY A 177 18.81 -12.82 -10.07
N GLY A 178 19.33 -11.88 -9.27
CA GLY A 178 19.40 -10.45 -9.60
C GLY A 178 18.06 -9.72 -9.46
N ILE A 179 17.12 -10.25 -8.68
CA ILE A 179 15.82 -9.64 -8.45
C ILE A 179 15.91 -8.66 -7.29
N GLN A 180 15.51 -7.42 -7.52
CA GLN A 180 15.40 -6.38 -6.48
C GLN A 180 14.30 -6.73 -5.49
N ILE A 181 14.57 -6.53 -4.19
CA ILE A 181 13.70 -6.94 -3.10
C ILE A 181 13.38 -5.73 -2.21
N ASN A 182 12.10 -5.44 -2.05
CA ASN A 182 11.60 -4.60 -0.98
C ASN A 182 11.07 -5.48 0.15
N ALA A 183 11.65 -5.39 1.33
CA ALA A 183 11.25 -6.16 2.49
C ALA A 183 10.34 -5.36 3.44
N GLN A 184 9.40 -6.05 4.07
CA GLN A 184 8.57 -5.49 5.13
C GLN A 184 8.64 -6.39 6.37
N LEU A 185 8.88 -5.77 7.53
CA LEU A 185 8.84 -6.41 8.84
C LEU A 185 7.69 -5.79 9.65
N VAL A 186 6.57 -6.51 9.80
CA VAL A 186 5.54 -6.13 10.76
C VAL A 186 6.01 -6.58 12.15
N LEU A 187 6.32 -5.62 13.01
CA LEU A 187 6.91 -5.87 14.33
C LEU A 187 5.83 -6.03 15.38
N CYS A 188 5.90 -7.15 16.09
CA CYS A 188 5.04 -7.50 17.23
C CYS A 188 5.90 -7.41 18.49
N ARG A 189 5.60 -6.47 19.38
CA ARG A 189 6.35 -6.23 20.61
C ARG A 189 6.55 -7.51 21.43
N GLY A 190 7.80 -7.80 21.80
CA GLY A 190 8.19 -8.99 22.58
C GLY A 190 8.18 -10.29 21.78
N ILE A 191 8.07 -10.25 20.44
CA ILE A 191 8.01 -11.45 19.59
C ILE A 191 9.13 -11.43 18.54
N ASN A 192 9.12 -10.45 17.63
CA ASN A 192 10.12 -10.33 16.56
C ASN A 192 10.85 -8.97 16.55
N ASP A 193 10.80 -8.26 17.65
CA ASP A 193 11.63 -7.08 17.98
C ASP A 193 12.95 -7.49 18.69
N GLY A 194 13.69 -6.52 19.20
CA GLY A 194 14.93 -6.75 19.92
C GLY A 194 15.93 -7.62 19.14
N ALA A 195 16.42 -8.69 19.74
CA ALA A 195 17.44 -9.57 19.15
C ALA A 195 16.97 -10.28 17.87
N GLU A 196 15.69 -10.60 17.73
CA GLU A 196 15.12 -11.18 16.50
C GLU A 196 15.06 -10.15 15.36
N LEU A 197 14.80 -8.88 15.68
CA LEU A 197 14.90 -7.80 14.70
C LEU A 197 16.35 -7.61 14.24
N GLU A 198 17.30 -7.54 15.17
CA GLU A 198 18.73 -7.44 14.83
C GLU A 198 19.18 -8.61 13.94
N ARG A 199 18.75 -9.84 14.23
CA ARG A 199 19.01 -11.02 13.41
C ARG A 199 18.46 -10.85 12.00
N SER A 200 17.20 -10.45 11.90
CA SER A 200 16.51 -10.28 10.61
C SER A 200 17.14 -9.18 9.76
N LEU A 201 17.43 -8.03 10.35
CA LEU A 201 18.07 -6.93 9.65
C LEU A 201 19.50 -7.28 9.22
N ASN A 202 20.27 -7.96 10.09
CA ASN A 202 21.63 -8.37 9.75
C ASN A 202 21.69 -9.30 8.55
N GLU A 203 20.73 -10.23 8.42
CA GLU A 203 20.64 -11.11 7.26
C GLU A 203 20.19 -10.33 6.02
N LEU A 204 19.10 -9.55 6.12
CA LEU A 204 18.55 -8.82 4.98
C LEU A 204 19.55 -7.85 4.35
N ILE A 205 20.32 -7.08 5.15
CA ILE A 205 21.33 -6.14 4.62
C ILE A 205 22.55 -6.85 4.02
N SER A 206 22.64 -8.18 4.12
CA SER A 206 23.67 -8.95 3.43
C SER A 206 23.37 -9.18 1.96
N TYR A 207 22.08 -9.11 1.56
CA TYR A 207 21.65 -9.31 0.19
C TYR A 207 21.97 -8.09 -0.67
N GLU A 208 22.65 -8.33 -1.79
CA GLU A 208 23.11 -7.29 -2.72
C GLU A 208 21.92 -6.53 -3.34
N HIS A 209 20.88 -7.27 -3.71
CA HIS A 209 19.68 -6.74 -4.37
C HIS A 209 18.56 -6.39 -3.39
N LEU A 210 18.85 -6.23 -2.09
CA LEU A 210 17.91 -5.56 -1.20
C LEU A 210 17.86 -4.07 -1.57
N GLU A 211 16.70 -3.59 -2.02
CA GLU A 211 16.48 -2.17 -2.29
C GLU A 211 16.10 -1.42 -1.00
N SER A 212 15.15 -1.97 -0.27
CA SER A 212 14.68 -1.35 0.97
C SER A 212 14.06 -2.35 1.93
N CYS A 213 14.02 -1.99 3.21
CA CYS A 213 13.37 -2.73 4.28
C CYS A 213 12.59 -1.77 5.19
N ALA A 214 11.27 -1.88 5.21
CA ALA A 214 10.40 -1.15 6.12
C ALA A 214 10.13 -1.95 7.40
N CYS A 215 10.29 -1.32 8.55
CA CYS A 215 9.86 -1.82 9.84
C CYS A 215 8.64 -1.04 10.31
N VAL A 216 7.50 -1.74 10.48
CA VAL A 216 6.23 -1.13 10.85
C VAL A 216 5.66 -1.81 12.10
N PRO A 217 5.04 -1.10 13.05
CA PRO A 217 4.42 -1.74 14.21
C PRO A 217 3.14 -2.46 13.79
N ALA A 218 2.82 -3.57 14.47
CA ALA A 218 1.56 -4.25 14.27
C ALA A 218 0.38 -3.39 14.74
N GLY A 219 -0.55 -3.06 13.84
CA GLY A 219 -1.79 -2.36 14.18
C GLY A 219 -2.71 -3.25 15.00
N LEU A 220 -3.19 -2.76 16.15
CA LEU A 220 -4.03 -3.51 17.09
C LEU A 220 -5.36 -2.79 17.31
N THR A 221 -6.44 -3.41 16.85
CA THR A 221 -7.81 -2.91 17.04
C THR A 221 -8.42 -3.44 18.35
N ASP A 222 -9.57 -2.91 18.73
CA ASP A 222 -10.35 -3.42 19.88
C ASP A 222 -11.11 -4.73 19.53
N HIS A 223 -11.12 -5.16 18.25
CA HIS A 223 -11.81 -6.37 17.78
C HIS A 223 -10.87 -7.60 17.73
N ARG A 224 -10.21 -7.89 18.85
CA ARG A 224 -9.21 -8.98 18.94
C ARG A 224 -9.67 -10.19 19.76
N GLU A 225 -10.95 -10.34 20.01
CA GLU A 225 -11.47 -11.50 20.74
C GLU A 225 -11.11 -12.81 20.04
N GLY A 226 -10.50 -13.75 20.79
CA GLY A 226 -10.06 -15.04 20.25
C GLY A 226 -8.80 -15.01 19.39
N LEU A 227 -8.23 -13.85 19.11
CA LEU A 227 -6.94 -13.71 18.44
C LEU A 227 -5.76 -13.82 19.43
N TYR A 228 -4.57 -14.06 18.89
CA TYR A 228 -3.35 -14.12 19.69
C TYR A 228 -3.14 -12.79 20.44
N PRO A 229 -2.90 -12.81 21.77
CA PRO A 229 -2.71 -11.59 22.54
C PRO A 229 -1.39 -10.91 22.15
N LEU A 230 -1.48 -9.73 21.56
CA LEU A 230 -0.34 -8.87 21.24
C LEU A 230 -0.36 -7.64 22.14
N THR A 231 0.82 -7.17 22.50
CA THR A 231 1.01 -5.94 23.29
C THR A 231 1.33 -4.79 22.33
N PRO A 232 0.63 -3.65 22.41
CA PRO A 232 0.97 -2.49 21.62
C PRO A 232 2.33 -1.92 22.03
N TYR A 233 2.99 -1.24 21.10
CA TYR A 233 4.18 -0.45 21.42
C TYR A 233 3.80 0.73 22.31
N ASP A 234 4.65 1.01 23.29
CA ASP A 234 4.66 2.25 24.06
C ASP A 234 5.90 3.08 23.69
N LYS A 235 6.05 4.23 24.34
CA LYS A 235 7.16 5.14 24.04
C LYS A 235 8.54 4.49 24.23
N GLU A 236 8.74 3.74 25.30
CA GLU A 236 10.01 3.13 25.65
C GLU A 236 10.40 2.04 24.63
N SER A 237 9.49 1.10 24.37
CA SER A 237 9.71 0.04 23.39
C SER A 237 9.83 0.57 21.95
N ALA A 238 9.16 1.66 21.61
CA ALA A 238 9.33 2.31 20.31
C ALA A 238 10.73 2.94 20.17
N LEU A 239 11.25 3.58 21.23
CA LEU A 239 12.61 4.12 21.24
C LEU A 239 13.67 3.03 21.07
N GLU A 240 13.58 1.93 21.84
CA GLU A 240 14.49 0.79 21.72
C GLU A 240 14.47 0.17 20.31
N THR A 241 13.29 0.07 19.71
CA THR A 241 13.13 -0.47 18.34
C THR A 241 13.72 0.49 17.30
N LEU A 242 13.50 1.80 17.44
CA LEU A 242 14.07 2.82 16.57
C LEU A 242 15.61 2.82 16.61
N ASP A 243 16.20 2.65 17.80
CA ASP A 243 17.66 2.57 17.94
C ASP A 243 18.23 1.41 17.13
N ILE A 244 17.56 0.26 17.14
CA ILE A 244 17.96 -0.91 16.34
C ILE A 244 17.83 -0.60 14.86
N ILE A 245 16.67 -0.11 14.41
CA ILE A 245 16.39 0.17 13.00
C ILE A 245 17.39 1.19 12.45
N ASN A 246 17.62 2.30 13.17
CA ASN A 246 18.54 3.34 12.76
C ASN A 246 19.98 2.85 12.69
N LYS A 247 20.45 2.07 13.69
CA LYS A 247 21.74 1.42 13.68
C LYS A 247 21.97 0.59 12.39
N TYR A 248 20.96 -0.16 11.94
CA TYR A 248 21.08 -0.96 10.71
C TYR A 248 20.93 -0.12 9.45
N GLY A 249 20.11 0.93 9.48
CA GLY A 249 20.04 1.93 8.42
C GLY A 249 21.39 2.60 8.20
N ASP A 250 22.06 3.05 9.27
CA ASP A 250 23.39 3.68 9.20
C ASP A 250 24.44 2.73 8.66
N LYS A 251 24.41 1.43 9.04
CA LYS A 251 25.29 0.41 8.46
C LYS A 251 25.11 0.27 6.94
N THR A 252 23.88 0.45 6.43
CA THR A 252 23.66 0.40 4.98
C THR A 252 24.20 1.66 4.29
N VAL A 253 24.13 2.83 4.90
CA VAL A 253 24.78 4.04 4.41
C VAL A 253 26.30 3.84 4.34
N GLU A 254 26.92 3.31 5.40
CA GLU A 254 28.35 3.01 5.42
C GLU A 254 28.78 2.00 4.34
N LYS A 255 27.95 0.97 4.12
CA LYS A 255 28.27 -0.13 3.19
C LYS A 255 27.97 0.19 1.74
N PHE A 256 26.84 0.85 1.47
CA PHE A 256 26.28 1.03 0.12
C PHE A 256 26.19 2.48 -0.32
N GLY A 257 26.46 3.46 0.56
CA GLY A 257 26.32 4.89 0.29
C GLY A 257 24.87 5.39 0.34
N MET A 258 23.92 4.54 0.72
CA MET A 258 22.49 4.86 0.82
C MET A 258 21.82 4.08 1.95
N ARG A 259 20.75 4.65 2.51
CA ARG A 259 19.94 4.00 3.52
C ARG A 259 19.01 2.98 2.87
N LYS A 260 18.96 1.77 3.41
CA LYS A 260 18.06 0.70 2.94
C LYS A 260 17.12 0.17 4.03
N VAL A 261 17.30 0.57 5.30
CA VAL A 261 16.47 0.14 6.42
C VAL A 261 15.82 1.34 7.06
N PHE A 262 14.50 1.30 7.18
CA PHE A 262 13.67 2.43 7.59
C PHE A 262 12.64 2.01 8.63
N ALA A 263 12.38 2.90 9.61
CA ALA A 263 11.22 2.81 10.46
C ALA A 263 10.05 3.59 9.85
N SER A 264 8.82 3.08 10.02
CA SER A 264 7.63 3.86 9.68
C SER A 264 7.49 5.11 10.57
N ASP A 265 6.82 6.12 10.07
CA ASP A 265 6.53 7.36 10.80
C ASP A 265 5.83 7.09 12.13
N GLU A 266 5.01 6.02 12.20
CA GLU A 266 4.32 5.63 13.42
C GLU A 266 5.26 5.32 14.59
N PHE A 267 6.45 4.73 14.33
CA PHE A 267 7.44 4.53 15.39
C PHE A 267 7.96 5.85 15.96
N TYR A 268 8.22 6.85 15.11
CA TYR A 268 8.63 8.17 15.57
C TYR A 268 7.53 8.86 16.39
N LEU A 269 6.28 8.76 15.93
CA LEU A 269 5.14 9.31 16.68
C LEU A 269 4.94 8.63 18.03
N LEU A 270 5.05 7.31 18.11
CA LEU A 270 4.97 6.53 19.34
C LEU A 270 6.10 6.90 20.31
N ALA A 271 7.32 7.06 19.80
CA ALA A 271 8.48 7.47 20.57
C ALA A 271 8.41 8.95 21.03
N GLY A 272 7.52 9.75 20.44
CA GLY A 272 7.45 11.19 20.69
C GLY A 272 8.65 11.94 20.13
N LEU A 273 9.24 11.42 19.05
CA LEU A 273 10.36 12.03 18.34
C LEU A 273 9.87 12.78 17.08
N PRO A 274 10.61 13.79 16.62
CA PRO A 274 10.32 14.44 15.35
C PRO A 274 10.53 13.45 14.20
N ILE A 275 9.72 13.60 13.15
CA ILE A 275 9.91 12.88 11.88
C ILE A 275 11.26 13.33 11.27
N PRO A 276 12.10 12.41 10.79
CA PRO A 276 13.36 12.74 10.13
C PRO A 276 13.19 13.72 8.95
N ASN A 277 14.28 14.34 8.52
CA ASN A 277 14.31 15.18 7.33
C ASN A 277 14.26 14.34 6.04
N ALA A 278 14.08 14.98 4.88
CA ALA A 278 13.90 14.31 3.60
C ALA A 278 15.09 13.42 3.21
N GLU A 279 16.32 13.86 3.51
CA GLU A 279 17.54 13.10 3.17
C GLU A 279 17.61 11.73 3.86
N TYR A 280 16.94 11.56 5.02
CA TYR A 280 16.86 10.25 5.70
C TYR A 280 16.13 9.20 4.85
N TYR A 281 15.14 9.63 4.06
CA TYR A 281 14.22 8.74 3.35
C TYR A 281 14.66 8.39 1.92
N GLU A 282 15.82 8.90 1.46
CA GLU A 282 16.28 8.73 0.07
C GLU A 282 15.16 9.14 -0.94
N ASP A 283 14.84 8.26 -1.89
CA ASP A 283 13.74 8.47 -2.86
C ASP A 283 12.38 7.94 -2.34
N TYR A 284 12.19 7.83 -1.02
CA TYR A 284 10.96 7.32 -0.37
C TYR A 284 10.51 5.92 -0.85
N PRO A 285 11.39 4.92 -0.90
CA PRO A 285 11.10 3.62 -1.50
C PRO A 285 10.01 2.82 -0.76
N GLN A 286 9.63 3.25 0.44
CA GLN A 286 8.67 2.55 1.32
C GLN A 286 7.51 3.45 1.75
N ILE A 287 7.18 4.49 0.97
CA ILE A 287 6.14 5.48 1.32
C ILE A 287 4.77 4.82 1.58
N GLU A 288 4.41 3.79 0.82
CA GLU A 288 3.14 3.05 0.99
C GLU A 288 3.07 2.25 2.31
N ASN A 289 4.21 2.03 2.97
CA ASN A 289 4.31 1.47 4.31
C ASN A 289 4.33 2.54 5.42
N GLY A 290 4.02 3.79 5.08
CA GLY A 290 4.05 4.91 6.02
C GLY A 290 5.46 5.30 6.45
N VAL A 291 6.45 5.14 5.57
CA VAL A 291 7.84 5.55 5.78
C VAL A 291 8.08 6.87 5.06
N GLY A 292 8.22 7.95 5.82
CA GLY A 292 8.43 9.29 5.29
C GLY A 292 7.19 9.96 4.72
N MET A 293 6.02 9.35 4.87
CA MET A 293 4.76 9.91 4.34
C MET A 293 4.45 11.28 4.94
N LEU A 294 4.66 11.44 6.25
CA LEU A 294 4.44 12.73 6.91
C LEU A 294 5.48 13.78 6.49
N ARG A 295 6.72 13.36 6.20
CA ARG A 295 7.76 14.26 5.72
C ARG A 295 7.46 14.77 4.31
N SER A 296 7.20 13.87 3.38
CA SER A 296 6.81 14.24 2.01
C SER A 296 5.61 15.18 2.01
N PHE A 297 4.57 14.83 2.77
CA PHE A 297 3.38 15.66 2.93
C PHE A 297 3.66 17.06 3.50
N GLU A 298 4.54 17.16 4.53
CA GLU A 298 4.93 18.45 5.10
C GLU A 298 5.68 19.31 4.08
N ASP A 299 6.64 18.72 3.38
CA ASP A 299 7.48 19.43 2.42
C ASP A 299 6.64 19.92 1.21
N GLU A 300 5.77 19.07 0.68
CA GLU A 300 4.83 19.41 -0.39
C GLU A 300 3.88 20.57 -0.01
N PHE A 301 3.32 20.52 1.22
CA PHE A 301 2.43 21.57 1.70
C PHE A 301 3.18 22.91 1.83
N LEU A 302 4.40 22.87 2.36
CA LEU A 302 5.19 24.09 2.56
C LEU A 302 5.66 24.69 1.24
N ASP A 303 6.00 23.84 0.27
CA ASP A 303 6.38 24.27 -1.07
C ASP A 303 5.20 24.98 -1.76
N GLU A 304 4.01 24.37 -1.77
CA GLU A 304 2.80 25.01 -2.30
C GLU A 304 2.46 26.30 -1.56
N LEU A 305 2.59 26.31 -0.24
CA LEU A 305 2.32 27.48 0.57
C LEU A 305 3.27 28.64 0.21
N GLU A 306 4.54 28.36 -0.08
CA GLU A 306 5.53 29.38 -0.46
C GLU A 306 5.09 30.13 -1.72
N TYR A 307 4.59 29.43 -2.74
CA TYR A 307 4.19 30.02 -4.03
C TYR A 307 2.75 30.53 -4.06
N SER A 308 1.94 30.25 -3.04
CA SER A 308 0.56 30.72 -2.98
C SER A 308 0.48 32.21 -2.62
N ASP A 309 -0.25 33.00 -3.43
CA ASP A 309 -0.40 34.46 -3.22
C ASP A 309 -1.78 34.86 -2.70
N THR A 310 -2.77 33.95 -2.71
CA THR A 310 -4.17 34.26 -2.42
C THR A 310 -4.79 33.28 -1.44
N CYS A 311 -5.69 33.80 -0.59
CA CYS A 311 -6.55 33.03 0.30
C CYS A 311 -7.96 33.59 0.26
N SER A 312 -8.96 32.71 0.11
CA SER A 312 -10.36 33.12 0.00
C SER A 312 -10.94 33.71 1.28
N GLY A 313 -10.38 33.35 2.44
CA GLY A 313 -10.95 33.69 3.75
C GLY A 313 -12.24 32.96 4.10
N GLU A 314 -12.61 31.95 3.31
CA GLU A 314 -13.75 31.09 3.62
C GLU A 314 -13.45 30.19 4.82
N LYS A 315 -14.50 29.77 5.52
CA LYS A 315 -14.36 28.93 6.71
C LYS A 315 -14.09 27.49 6.35
N VAL A 316 -12.91 26.99 6.73
CA VAL A 316 -12.40 25.65 6.43
C VAL A 316 -12.26 24.85 7.70
N TYR A 317 -12.70 23.61 7.66
CA TYR A 317 -12.52 22.60 8.67
C TYR A 317 -11.74 21.42 8.07
N ILE A 318 -10.77 20.90 8.78
CA ILE A 318 -10.04 19.67 8.40
C ILE A 318 -10.31 18.64 9.46
N ALA A 319 -10.75 17.45 9.05
CA ALA A 319 -10.88 16.31 9.96
C ALA A 319 -9.85 15.24 9.60
N THR A 320 -9.06 14.82 10.58
CA THR A 320 -7.95 13.88 10.39
C THR A 320 -7.79 12.94 11.59
N GLY A 321 -7.05 11.87 11.42
CA GLY A 321 -6.70 10.96 12.50
C GLY A 321 -5.63 11.54 13.43
N LYS A 322 -5.53 10.94 14.61
CA LYS A 322 -4.61 11.36 15.66
C LYS A 322 -3.15 11.43 15.21
N ALA A 323 -2.71 10.49 14.35
CA ALA A 323 -1.32 10.43 13.86
C ALA A 323 -0.95 11.66 13.03
N ALA A 324 -1.82 12.10 12.12
CA ALA A 324 -1.54 13.22 11.23
C ALA A 324 -1.93 14.59 11.83
N TYR A 325 -2.76 14.63 12.88
CA TYR A 325 -3.26 15.85 13.47
C TYR A 325 -2.17 16.87 13.85
N PRO A 326 -1.07 16.50 14.55
CA PRO A 326 -0.05 17.46 14.93
C PRO A 326 0.64 18.11 13.72
N THR A 327 0.92 17.32 12.68
CA THR A 327 1.53 17.82 11.44
C THR A 327 0.59 18.75 10.69
N ILE A 328 -0.66 18.36 10.46
CA ILE A 328 -1.64 19.20 9.76
C ILE A 328 -1.92 20.49 10.54
N LYS A 329 -2.02 20.40 11.87
CA LYS A 329 -2.19 21.58 12.74
C LYS A 329 -1.02 22.56 12.60
N LYS A 330 0.23 22.07 12.66
CA LYS A 330 1.44 22.87 12.47
C LYS A 330 1.46 23.56 11.10
N LEU A 331 1.08 22.82 10.04
CA LEU A 331 1.06 23.34 8.67
C LEU A 331 -0.02 24.43 8.49
N THR A 332 -1.21 24.21 9.01
CA THR A 332 -2.28 25.20 8.95
C THR A 332 -1.98 26.44 9.79
N ASP A 333 -1.27 26.29 10.93
CA ASP A 333 -0.81 27.44 11.72
C ASP A 333 0.21 28.29 10.94
N LYS A 334 1.15 27.64 10.22
CA LYS A 334 2.08 28.36 9.31
C LYS A 334 1.33 29.07 8.16
N ALA A 335 0.30 28.43 7.60
CA ALA A 335 -0.51 29.09 6.59
C ALA A 335 -1.24 30.32 7.12
N LYS A 336 -1.70 30.32 8.39
CA LYS A 336 -2.26 31.49 9.06
C LYS A 336 -1.25 32.60 9.33
N GLU A 337 0.02 32.26 9.54
CA GLU A 337 1.08 33.27 9.65
C GLU A 337 1.28 34.05 8.33
N LYS A 338 1.09 33.36 7.18
CA LYS A 338 1.16 33.98 5.85
C LYS A 338 -0.12 34.72 5.45
N PHE A 339 -1.29 34.16 5.80
CA PHE A 339 -2.61 34.68 5.41
C PHE A 339 -3.46 34.99 6.65
N GLU A 340 -3.47 36.24 7.10
CA GLU A 340 -4.22 36.69 8.30
C GLU A 340 -5.74 36.43 8.19
N ASN A 341 -6.27 36.37 6.96
CA ASN A 341 -7.68 36.10 6.70
C ASN A 341 -8.04 34.60 6.63
N LEU A 342 -7.09 33.68 6.82
CA LEU A 342 -7.37 32.24 6.77
C LEU A 342 -8.13 31.77 8.03
N ASP A 343 -9.38 31.42 7.86
CA ASP A 343 -10.24 30.81 8.90
C ASP A 343 -10.25 29.27 8.74
N CYS A 344 -9.23 28.61 9.31
CA CYS A 344 -9.08 27.17 9.24
C CYS A 344 -9.03 26.54 10.64
N THR A 345 -9.81 25.47 10.88
CA THR A 345 -9.78 24.70 12.13
C THR A 345 -9.53 23.22 11.82
N VAL A 346 -8.53 22.65 12.48
CA VAL A 346 -8.21 21.22 12.36
C VAL A 346 -8.82 20.45 13.53
N PHE A 347 -9.51 19.36 13.24
CA PHE A 347 -10.09 18.45 14.22
C PHE A 347 -9.37 17.11 14.22
N GLU A 348 -8.92 16.70 15.41
CA GLU A 348 -8.51 15.34 15.67
C GLU A 348 -9.76 14.47 15.84
N ILE A 349 -9.87 13.40 15.06
CA ILE A 349 -10.96 12.43 15.16
C ILE A 349 -10.42 11.15 15.79
N GLU A 350 -10.92 10.81 16.96
CA GLU A 350 -10.62 9.54 17.61
C GLU A 350 -11.33 8.39 16.89
N ASN A 351 -10.60 7.34 16.55
CA ASN A 351 -11.21 6.14 16.00
C ASN A 351 -11.88 5.32 17.11
N ARG A 352 -13.19 5.41 17.22
CA ARG A 352 -14.00 4.64 18.18
C ARG A 352 -14.47 3.31 17.62
N PHE A 353 -14.46 3.19 16.31
CA PHE A 353 -14.90 1.98 15.63
C PHE A 353 -13.85 0.86 15.73
N PHE A 354 -12.59 1.14 15.44
CA PHE A 354 -11.51 0.17 15.58
C PHE A 354 -10.75 0.24 16.90
N GLY A 355 -11.00 1.28 17.71
CA GLY A 355 -10.31 1.53 18.95
C GLY A 355 -9.26 2.64 18.84
N LYS A 356 -9.00 3.29 19.99
CA LYS A 356 -8.13 4.48 20.09
C LYS A 356 -6.65 4.26 19.71
N ASN A 357 -6.22 2.99 19.64
CA ASN A 357 -4.87 2.64 19.19
C ASN A 357 -4.72 2.70 17.66
N ILE A 358 -5.84 2.81 16.94
CA ILE A 358 -5.84 3.03 15.50
C ILE A 358 -5.89 4.53 15.26
N THR A 359 -4.77 5.09 14.81
CA THR A 359 -4.52 6.54 14.76
C THR A 359 -4.55 7.13 13.36
N VAL A 360 -4.56 6.27 12.32
CA VAL A 360 -4.51 6.69 10.92
C VAL A 360 -5.85 7.24 10.43
N SER A 361 -5.80 8.24 9.57
CA SER A 361 -7.01 8.90 9.01
C SER A 361 -7.86 7.97 8.16
N GLY A 362 -7.24 7.09 7.37
CA GLY A 362 -7.93 6.21 6.43
C GLY A 362 -8.85 5.16 7.05
N LEU A 363 -8.80 4.96 8.37
CA LEU A 363 -9.66 4.03 9.09
C LEU A 363 -10.74 4.72 9.93
N ILE A 364 -10.87 6.06 9.84
CA ILE A 364 -11.95 6.80 10.48
C ILE A 364 -13.26 6.51 9.75
N THR A 365 -14.31 6.22 10.51
CA THR A 365 -15.64 5.93 9.97
C THR A 365 -16.47 7.20 9.79
N GLY A 366 -17.48 7.14 8.92
CA GLY A 366 -18.42 8.23 8.75
C GLY A 366 -19.21 8.54 10.03
N LYS A 367 -19.47 7.52 10.85
CA LYS A 367 -20.12 7.69 12.16
C LYS A 367 -19.20 8.39 13.16
N ASP A 368 -17.94 7.97 13.28
CA ASP A 368 -16.97 8.65 14.15
C ASP A 368 -16.84 10.12 13.81
N LEU A 369 -16.83 10.45 12.52
CA LEU A 369 -16.74 11.80 12.03
C LEU A 369 -17.97 12.62 12.42
N MET A 370 -19.19 12.13 12.11
CA MET A 370 -20.44 12.85 12.42
C MET A 370 -20.62 13.05 13.92
N ASP A 371 -20.38 12.04 14.74
CA ASP A 371 -20.58 12.11 16.19
C ASP A 371 -19.62 13.12 16.86
N GLN A 372 -18.39 13.25 16.34
CA GLN A 372 -17.38 14.11 16.95
C GLN A 372 -17.38 15.54 16.43
N LEU A 373 -17.93 15.78 15.23
CA LEU A 373 -18.04 17.11 14.65
C LEU A 373 -19.41 17.78 14.87
N ALA A 374 -20.41 17.04 15.36
CA ALA A 374 -21.72 17.58 15.65
C ALA A 374 -21.64 18.80 16.60
N GLY A 375 -22.17 19.94 16.13
CA GLY A 375 -22.17 21.21 16.87
C GLY A 375 -20.80 21.91 16.96
N LYS A 376 -19.77 21.40 16.29
CA LYS A 376 -18.42 22.02 16.25
C LYS A 376 -18.11 22.69 14.91
N VAL A 377 -18.84 22.35 13.87
CA VAL A 377 -18.73 22.93 12.54
C VAL A 377 -19.95 23.81 12.25
N GLU A 378 -19.75 24.93 11.58
CA GLU A 378 -20.81 25.86 11.24
C GLU A 378 -21.45 25.50 9.89
N GLU A 379 -22.75 25.76 9.78
CA GLU A 379 -23.51 25.52 8.55
C GLU A 379 -22.91 26.32 7.37
N GLY A 380 -22.70 25.62 6.25
CA GLY A 380 -22.15 26.23 5.03
C GLY A 380 -20.62 26.31 4.95
N GLY A 381 -19.90 25.99 6.03
CA GLY A 381 -18.43 25.88 6.01
C GLY A 381 -17.96 24.70 5.18
N TYR A 382 -16.69 24.69 4.79
CA TYR A 382 -16.06 23.63 4.02
C TYR A 382 -15.39 22.62 4.95
N LEU A 383 -15.73 21.34 4.83
CA LEU A 383 -15.09 20.24 5.54
C LEU A 383 -14.21 19.46 4.57
N LEU A 384 -12.88 19.53 4.77
CA LEU A 384 -11.88 18.80 4.03
C LEU A 384 -11.66 17.44 4.68
N LEU A 385 -11.71 16.38 3.88
CA LEU A 385 -11.52 15.00 4.28
C LEU A 385 -10.48 14.34 3.37
N PRO A 386 -9.49 13.63 3.90
CA PRO A 386 -8.49 12.95 3.06
C PRO A 386 -9.13 11.80 2.27
N SER A 387 -8.69 11.64 1.03
CA SER A 387 -9.26 10.67 0.09
C SER A 387 -9.18 9.22 0.58
N ASN A 388 -8.20 8.89 1.42
CA ASN A 388 -8.01 7.55 1.99
C ASN A 388 -9.07 7.14 3.03
N MET A 389 -9.97 8.05 3.46
CA MET A 389 -11.15 7.70 4.27
C MET A 389 -12.23 6.97 3.45
N PHE A 390 -12.13 6.98 2.13
CA PHE A 390 -13.15 6.47 1.24
C PHE A 390 -12.72 5.19 0.54
N LYS A 391 -13.71 4.39 0.15
CA LYS A 391 -13.48 3.28 -0.77
C LYS A 391 -13.01 3.83 -2.13
N ALA A 392 -12.06 3.16 -2.76
CA ALA A 392 -11.58 3.56 -4.08
C ALA A 392 -12.76 3.75 -5.06
N ASP A 393 -12.75 4.87 -5.78
CA ASP A 393 -13.77 5.27 -6.77
C ASP A 393 -15.19 5.46 -6.23
N GLU A 394 -15.39 5.46 -4.90
CA GLU A 394 -16.70 5.65 -4.28
C GLU A 394 -16.62 6.60 -3.08
N GLU A 395 -17.59 7.51 -2.94
CA GLU A 395 -17.73 8.40 -1.76
C GLU A 395 -18.39 7.66 -0.58
N VAL A 396 -17.79 6.52 -0.16
CA VAL A 396 -18.32 5.65 0.90
C VAL A 396 -17.24 5.34 1.93
N PHE A 397 -17.51 5.61 3.19
CA PHE A 397 -16.63 5.29 4.33
C PHE A 397 -16.59 3.77 4.61
N LEU A 398 -15.70 3.38 5.51
CA LEU A 398 -15.50 1.98 5.84
C LEU A 398 -16.73 1.32 6.50
N ASP A 399 -17.55 2.10 7.21
CA ASP A 399 -18.81 1.70 7.85
C ASP A 399 -20.04 1.82 6.93
N ASP A 400 -19.83 1.91 5.61
CA ASP A 400 -20.85 2.07 4.57
C ASP A 400 -21.67 3.39 4.64
N VAL A 401 -21.27 4.31 5.50
CA VAL A 401 -21.79 5.68 5.50
C VAL A 401 -21.35 6.39 4.21
N LYS A 402 -22.28 7.04 3.52
CA LYS A 402 -21.99 7.81 2.30
C LYS A 402 -21.66 9.25 2.65
N LEU A 403 -20.74 9.87 1.92
CA LEU A 403 -20.34 11.27 2.11
C LEU A 403 -21.55 12.24 2.11
N ARG A 404 -22.58 11.97 1.29
CA ARG A 404 -23.83 12.75 1.29
C ARG A 404 -24.57 12.73 2.64
N GLN A 405 -24.42 11.67 3.46
CA GLN A 405 -25.02 11.60 4.78
C GLN A 405 -24.27 12.51 5.76
N VAL A 406 -22.93 12.57 5.65
CA VAL A 406 -22.10 13.50 6.41
C VAL A 406 -22.45 14.94 6.07
N ARG A 407 -22.53 15.28 4.77
CA ARG A 407 -22.97 16.63 4.29
C ARG A 407 -24.31 17.03 4.89
N LYS A 408 -25.28 16.13 4.86
CA LYS A 408 -26.64 16.40 5.37
C LYS A 408 -26.65 16.54 6.91
N ASN A 409 -25.92 15.69 7.63
CA ASN A 409 -25.91 15.67 9.08
C ASN A 409 -25.25 16.91 9.67
N LEU A 410 -24.07 17.24 9.15
CA LEU A 410 -23.24 18.37 9.61
C LEU A 410 -23.61 19.70 8.94
N LYS A 411 -24.41 19.68 7.87
CA LYS A 411 -24.82 20.86 7.05
C LYS A 411 -23.63 21.64 6.49
N VAL A 412 -22.54 20.96 6.13
CA VAL A 412 -21.32 21.52 5.57
C VAL A 412 -21.17 21.15 4.10
N LYS A 413 -20.37 21.93 3.37
CA LYS A 413 -19.84 21.52 2.07
C LYS A 413 -18.65 20.63 2.33
N THR A 414 -18.56 19.48 1.66
CA THR A 414 -17.40 18.58 1.83
C THR A 414 -16.52 18.60 0.60
N ILE A 415 -15.22 18.61 0.83
CA ILE A 415 -14.19 18.48 -0.20
C ILE A 415 -13.35 17.27 0.15
N ILE A 416 -13.15 16.38 -0.82
CA ILE A 416 -12.17 15.30 -0.69
C ILE A 416 -10.85 15.91 -1.11
N ALA A 417 -9.91 16.03 -0.16
CA ALA A 417 -8.54 16.42 -0.44
C ALA A 417 -7.74 15.18 -0.85
N GLY A 418 -6.78 15.36 -1.75
CA GLY A 418 -5.88 14.31 -2.18
C GLY A 418 -5.02 13.72 -1.05
N LYS A 419 -4.06 12.90 -1.46
CA LYS A 419 -3.14 12.25 -0.52
C LYS A 419 -1.88 13.08 -0.26
N ASP A 420 -1.69 14.16 -1.01
CA ASP A 420 -0.47 14.98 -0.99
C ASP A 420 -0.68 16.35 -0.32
N GLY A 421 0.42 16.95 0.08
CA GLY A 421 0.46 18.23 0.76
C GLY A 421 0.11 19.40 -0.16
N TYR A 422 0.41 19.31 -1.46
CA TYR A 422 0.10 20.35 -2.45
C TYR A 422 -1.41 20.58 -2.52
N GLU A 423 -2.17 19.49 -2.76
CA GLU A 423 -3.63 19.60 -2.87
C GLU A 423 -4.27 20.06 -1.56
N LEU A 424 -3.78 19.56 -0.40
CA LEU A 424 -4.31 20.04 0.87
C LEU A 424 -4.10 21.54 1.02
N CYS A 425 -2.90 22.06 0.74
CA CYS A 425 -2.61 23.49 0.82
C CYS A 425 -3.56 24.30 -0.07
N GLN A 426 -3.70 23.91 -1.34
CA GLN A 426 -4.60 24.57 -2.29
C GLN A 426 -6.06 24.60 -1.78
N LYS A 427 -6.56 23.45 -1.28
CA LYS A 427 -7.93 23.34 -0.77
C LYS A 427 -8.15 24.08 0.56
N VAL A 428 -7.12 24.25 1.36
CA VAL A 428 -7.18 25.08 2.57
C VAL A 428 -7.27 26.56 2.23
N LEU A 429 -6.52 27.01 1.24
CA LEU A 429 -6.50 28.44 0.83
C LEU A 429 -7.70 28.80 -0.06
N LEU A 430 -8.09 27.89 -0.95
CA LEU A 430 -9.14 28.07 -1.96
C LEU A 430 -10.08 26.84 -2.01
N PRO A 431 -11.02 26.73 -1.06
CA PRO A 431 -11.92 25.58 -0.94
C PRO A 431 -13.01 25.62 -2.02
N SER A 432 -12.71 25.10 -3.21
CA SER A 432 -13.65 25.06 -4.34
C SER A 432 -13.54 23.75 -5.14
#